data_2a77116066fd0325e8789453efc47b0c
#
_entry.id   2a77116066fd0325e8789453efc47b0c
#
_cell.length_a   1.000
_cell.length_b   1.000
_cell.length_c   1.000
_cell.angle_alpha   90.00
_cell.angle_beta   90.00
_cell.angle_gamma   90.00
#
_symmetry.space_group_name_H-M   'P 1'
#
loop_
_entity.id
_entity.type
_entity.pdbx_description
1 polymer ?
#
loop_
_entity_poly.entity_id
_entity_poly.type
_entity_poly.pdbx_seq_one_letter_code
_entity_poly.pdbx_strand_id
1 'polypeptide(L)'
;MKIKLLCRKEKEESYRQQLQNGEIRFGSPADLILMEPQFLLDELLIREEEGISIVSPQEILYVESLQNQLKLHAKQKTYHTRGTLYQMEASLYPKGFLRIHKSYLVNRRHIAMIKTSLNMKFVLVLSDGSHLEVSRSYYYQFKEEIGF
;
A
#
# COMPACT_ATOMS: atom_id res chain seq x y z
N MET A 1 13.92 -6.43 20.05
CA MET A 1 13.05 -5.71 19.07
C MET A 1 12.49 -4.47 19.73
N LYS A 2 12.57 -3.36 19.05
CA LYS A 2 12.09 -2.07 19.55
C LYS A 2 10.80 -1.69 18.82
N ILE A 3 9.75 -1.37 19.56
CA ILE A 3 8.42 -1.07 19.03
C ILE A 3 8.04 0.38 19.33
N LYS A 4 7.48 1.06 18.33
CA LYS A 4 6.78 2.33 18.52
C LYS A 4 5.27 2.05 18.58
N LEU A 5 4.65 2.49 19.66
CA LEU A 5 3.21 2.35 19.86
C LEU A 5 2.52 3.69 19.61
N LEU A 6 1.53 3.69 18.72
CA LEU A 6 0.68 4.84 18.43
C LEU A 6 -0.77 4.48 18.78
N CYS A 7 -1.23 4.96 19.91
CA CYS A 7 -2.55 4.66 20.44
C CYS A 7 -3.07 5.82 21.29
N ARG A 8 -4.33 5.75 21.65
CA ARG A 8 -4.93 6.68 22.61
C ARG A 8 -4.22 6.58 23.94
N LYS A 9 -3.97 7.74 24.57
CA LYS A 9 -3.19 7.85 25.79
C LYS A 9 -3.73 6.95 26.94
N GLU A 10 -5.04 6.86 27.07
CA GLU A 10 -5.69 6.03 28.09
C GLU A 10 -5.51 4.53 27.88
N LYS A 11 -5.13 4.08 26.69
CA LYS A 11 -4.90 2.67 26.36
C LYS A 11 -3.42 2.29 26.29
N GLU A 12 -2.53 3.25 26.33
CA GLU A 12 -1.09 3.02 26.12
C GLU A 12 -0.53 2.02 27.15
N GLU A 13 -0.83 2.22 28.42
CA GLU A 13 -0.33 1.36 29.49
C GLU A 13 -0.86 -0.07 29.37
N SER A 14 -2.14 -0.23 29.03
CA SER A 14 -2.74 -1.55 28.81
C SER A 14 -2.07 -2.30 27.68
N TYR A 15 -1.80 -1.62 26.54
CA TYR A 15 -1.10 -2.26 25.42
C TYR A 15 0.35 -2.60 25.75
N ARG A 16 1.04 -1.73 26.50
CA ARG A 16 2.41 -2.02 26.97
C ARG A 16 2.45 -3.27 27.84
N GLN A 17 1.52 -3.42 28.76
CA GLN A 17 1.43 -4.59 29.63
C GLN A 17 1.12 -5.88 28.86
N GLN A 18 0.19 -5.82 27.88
CA GLN A 18 -0.15 -6.98 27.06
C GLN A 18 1.00 -7.44 26.14
N LEU A 19 1.86 -6.50 25.73
CA LEU A 19 2.99 -6.77 24.84
C LEU A 19 4.29 -7.05 25.59
N GLN A 20 4.29 -6.99 26.91
CA GLN A 20 5.49 -7.22 27.72
C GLN A 20 5.87 -8.70 27.75
N ASN A 21 6.90 -9.04 26.98
CA ASN A 21 7.55 -10.37 27.03
C ASN A 21 9.08 -10.18 27.01
N GLY A 22 9.71 -9.55 27.94
CA GLY A 22 11.15 -9.44 28.14
C GLY A 22 12.04 -9.01 26.95
N GLU A 23 11.63 -9.30 25.71
CA GLU A 23 12.37 -9.00 24.48
C GLU A 23 11.88 -7.72 23.78
N ILE A 24 10.68 -7.25 24.12
CA ILE A 24 10.09 -6.06 23.51
C ILE A 24 10.45 -4.82 24.33
N ARG A 25 11.00 -3.83 23.65
CA ARG A 25 11.25 -2.49 24.19
C ARG A 25 10.45 -1.45 23.43
N PHE A 26 9.95 -0.44 24.11
CA PHE A 26 9.22 0.67 23.49
C PHE A 26 10.14 1.86 23.26
N GLY A 27 10.03 2.51 22.11
CA GLY A 27 10.81 3.72 21.84
C GLY A 27 10.99 4.03 20.35
N SER A 28 11.84 5.01 20.08
CA SER A 28 12.19 5.47 18.73
C SER A 28 13.72 5.67 18.65
N PRO A 29 14.38 5.36 17.52
CA PRO A 29 13.85 4.68 16.35
C PRO A 29 13.36 3.27 16.67
N ALA A 30 12.41 2.74 15.91
CA ALA A 30 11.76 1.47 16.16
C ALA A 30 11.87 0.53 14.96
N ASP A 31 11.96 -0.77 15.26
CA ASP A 31 11.97 -1.84 14.25
C ASP A 31 10.56 -2.12 13.73
N LEU A 32 9.56 -1.88 14.59
CA LEU A 32 8.15 -2.11 14.30
C LEU A 32 7.29 -0.99 14.87
N ILE A 33 6.22 -0.65 14.17
CA ILE A 33 5.21 0.30 14.65
C ILE A 33 3.88 -0.43 14.79
N LEU A 34 3.33 -0.43 16.01
CA LEU A 34 1.95 -0.86 16.27
C LEU A 34 1.09 0.38 16.46
N MET A 35 -0.02 0.47 15.72
CA MET A 35 -0.91 1.62 15.82
C MET A 35 -2.38 1.21 15.82
N GLU A 36 -3.18 1.96 16.56
CA GLU A 36 -4.63 1.87 16.42
C GLU A 36 -5.06 2.45 15.06
N PRO A 37 -6.14 1.91 14.42
CA PRO A 37 -6.55 2.32 13.07
C PRO A 37 -6.75 3.83 12.87
N GLN A 38 -7.18 4.55 13.89
CA GLN A 38 -7.39 6.00 13.80
C GLN A 38 -6.10 6.82 13.67
N PHE A 39 -4.93 6.23 13.94
CA PHE A 39 -3.63 6.88 13.77
C PHE A 39 -3.00 6.60 12.40
N LEU A 40 -3.66 5.82 11.55
CA LEU A 40 -3.27 5.69 10.15
C LEU A 40 -3.51 7.03 9.45
N LEU A 41 -2.44 7.70 9.11
CA LEU A 41 -2.54 8.91 8.29
C LEU A 41 -3.03 8.51 6.90
N ASP A 42 -4.10 9.17 6.44
CA ASP A 42 -4.62 9.00 5.08
C ASP A 42 -3.88 9.91 4.09
N GLU A 43 -2.56 9.93 4.21
CA GLU A 43 -1.67 10.74 3.39
C GLU A 43 -0.50 9.91 2.89
N LEU A 44 -0.08 10.20 1.66
CA LEU A 44 1.12 9.65 1.04
C LEU A 44 2.08 10.79 0.74
N LEU A 45 3.30 10.70 1.25
CA LEU A 45 4.37 11.64 0.96
C LEU A 45 5.17 11.13 -0.23
N ILE A 46 5.08 11.83 -1.36
CA ILE A 46 5.79 11.49 -2.58
C ILE A 46 6.94 12.47 -2.77
N ARG A 47 8.17 11.96 -2.76
CA ARG A 47 9.37 12.76 -3.01
C ARG A 47 9.59 12.87 -4.50
N GLU A 48 9.40 14.06 -5.02
CA GLU A 48 9.67 14.44 -6.42
C GLU A 48 10.96 15.28 -6.50
N GLU A 49 11.40 15.62 -7.71
CA GLU A 49 12.63 16.43 -7.90
C GLU A 49 12.52 17.81 -7.28
N GLU A 50 11.36 18.44 -7.35
CA GLU A 50 11.12 19.80 -6.88
C GLU A 50 10.66 19.89 -5.41
N GLY A 51 10.37 18.75 -4.75
CA GLY A 51 9.90 18.78 -3.37
C GLY A 51 9.14 17.53 -2.96
N ILE A 52 8.25 17.70 -1.98
CA ILE A 52 7.42 16.62 -1.46
C ILE A 52 5.95 16.95 -1.71
N SER A 53 5.28 16.09 -2.47
CA SER A 53 3.84 16.15 -2.65
C SER A 53 3.12 15.35 -1.56
N ILE A 54 2.12 15.94 -0.96
CA ILE A 54 1.23 15.29 0.00
C ILE A 54 -0.05 14.91 -0.74
N VAL A 55 -0.31 13.62 -0.87
CA VAL A 55 -1.39 13.10 -1.72
C VAL A 55 -2.24 12.13 -0.94
N SER A 56 -3.56 12.20 -1.11
CA SER A 56 -4.45 11.17 -0.58
C SER A 56 -4.24 9.86 -1.35
N PRO A 57 -3.98 8.73 -0.68
CA PRO A 57 -3.88 7.43 -1.36
C PRO A 57 -5.11 7.09 -2.18
N GLN A 58 -6.27 7.61 -1.82
CA GLN A 58 -7.54 7.40 -2.55
C GLN A 58 -7.53 8.00 -3.95
N GLU A 59 -6.68 9.00 -4.21
CA GLU A 59 -6.54 9.62 -5.53
C GLU A 59 -5.68 8.80 -6.49
N ILE A 60 -4.85 7.91 -5.96
CA ILE A 60 -3.96 7.06 -6.75
C ILE A 60 -4.71 5.82 -7.24
N LEU A 61 -4.72 5.61 -8.55
CA LEU A 61 -5.35 4.47 -9.19
C LEU A 61 -4.44 3.25 -9.14
N TYR A 62 -3.17 3.44 -9.53
CA TYR A 62 -2.17 2.37 -9.53
C TYR A 62 -0.76 2.94 -9.50
N VAL A 63 0.19 2.11 -9.14
CA VAL A 63 1.62 2.41 -9.14
C VAL A 63 2.33 1.49 -10.11
N GLU A 64 3.16 2.08 -10.95
CA GLU A 64 3.99 1.40 -11.95
C GLU A 64 5.46 1.56 -11.58
N SER A 65 6.20 0.46 -11.63
CA SER A 65 7.67 0.47 -11.50
C SER A 65 8.32 0.28 -12.85
N LEU A 66 9.18 1.21 -13.22
CA LEU A 66 9.96 1.17 -14.44
C LEU A 66 11.37 1.68 -14.18
N GLN A 67 12.39 0.84 -14.36
CA GLN A 67 13.81 1.21 -14.26
C GLN A 67 14.17 2.01 -12.98
N ASN A 68 13.87 1.49 -11.80
CA ASN A 68 14.10 2.13 -10.50
C ASN A 68 13.35 3.45 -10.26
N GLN A 69 12.40 3.77 -11.09
CA GLN A 69 11.45 4.85 -10.89
C GLN A 69 10.06 4.29 -10.62
N LEU A 70 9.33 4.97 -9.78
CA LEU A 70 7.93 4.70 -9.50
C LEU A 70 7.09 5.82 -10.09
N LYS A 71 6.05 5.45 -10.83
CA LYS A 71 5.01 6.34 -11.32
C LYS A 71 3.72 6.04 -10.59
N LEU A 72 3.21 7.03 -9.88
CA LEU A 72 1.93 6.93 -9.18
C LEU A 72 0.88 7.64 -10.03
N HIS A 73 0.03 6.85 -10.67
CA HIS A 73 -1.00 7.35 -11.57
C HIS A 73 -2.24 7.76 -10.77
N ALA A 74 -2.47 9.06 -10.67
CA ALA A 74 -3.68 9.63 -10.08
C ALA A 74 -4.65 10.09 -11.18
N LYS A 75 -5.88 10.45 -10.79
CA LYS A 75 -6.92 10.89 -11.73
C LYS A 75 -6.52 12.10 -12.56
N GLN A 76 -5.78 13.03 -11.96
CA GLN A 76 -5.46 14.33 -12.60
C GLN A 76 -4.01 14.46 -13.00
N LYS A 77 -3.08 13.73 -12.38
CA LYS A 77 -1.66 13.78 -12.72
C LYS A 77 -0.95 12.48 -12.37
N THR A 78 0.25 12.32 -12.88
CA THR A 78 1.17 11.23 -12.51
C THR A 78 2.30 11.82 -11.68
N TYR A 79 2.54 11.22 -10.52
CA TYR A 79 3.66 11.55 -9.66
C TYR A 79 4.84 10.64 -9.97
N HIS A 80 6.05 11.17 -9.88
CA HIS A 80 7.27 10.44 -10.14
C HIS A 80 8.15 10.45 -8.89
N THR A 81 8.60 9.28 -8.47
CA THR A 81 9.52 9.16 -7.33
C THR A 81 10.52 8.05 -7.56
N ARG A 82 11.57 8.03 -6.75
CA ARG A 82 12.54 6.93 -6.73
C ARG A 82 12.17 5.94 -5.63
N GLY A 83 12.51 4.69 -5.83
CA GLY A 83 12.28 3.63 -4.85
C GLY A 83 11.93 2.32 -5.50
N THR A 84 11.66 1.33 -4.67
CA THR A 84 11.25 0.00 -5.10
C THR A 84 9.76 -0.17 -4.93
N LEU A 85 9.16 -0.96 -5.81
CA LEU A 85 7.74 -1.30 -5.69
C LEU A 85 7.45 -2.08 -4.39
N TYR A 86 8.41 -2.88 -3.93
CA TYR A 86 8.32 -3.60 -2.66
C TYR A 86 8.15 -2.65 -1.45
N GLN A 87 8.94 -1.58 -1.40
CA GLN A 87 8.82 -0.57 -0.35
C GLN A 87 7.49 0.18 -0.42
N MET A 88 7.07 0.52 -1.64
CA MET A 88 5.78 1.18 -1.87
C MET A 88 4.60 0.28 -1.50
N GLU A 89 4.69 -1.01 -1.82
CA GLU A 89 3.69 -2.01 -1.42
C GLU A 89 3.52 -2.06 0.10
N ALA A 90 4.61 -2.09 0.86
CA ALA A 90 4.56 -2.09 2.32
C ALA A 90 3.83 -0.86 2.90
N SER A 91 4.01 0.30 2.29
CA SER A 91 3.33 1.55 2.68
C SER A 91 1.86 1.59 2.27
N LEU A 92 1.52 1.04 1.12
CA LEU A 92 0.21 1.17 0.50
C LEU A 92 -0.74 -0.02 0.75
N TYR A 93 -0.20 -1.19 1.10
CA TYR A 93 -1.03 -2.36 1.39
C TYR A 93 -2.11 -2.08 2.46
N PRO A 94 -1.81 -1.43 3.60
CA PRO A 94 -2.83 -1.09 4.60
C PRO A 94 -3.88 -0.11 4.09
N LYS A 95 -3.61 0.57 2.96
CA LYS A 95 -4.48 1.56 2.33
C LYS A 95 -5.33 0.97 1.19
N GLY A 96 -5.26 -0.36 1.00
CA GLY A 96 -6.07 -1.07 0.01
C GLY A 96 -5.41 -1.28 -1.35
N PHE A 97 -4.08 -1.14 -1.44
CA PHE A 97 -3.35 -1.45 -2.66
C PHE A 97 -2.93 -2.92 -2.70
N LEU A 98 -3.08 -3.54 -3.86
CA LEU A 98 -2.78 -4.94 -4.09
C LEU A 98 -1.69 -5.10 -5.15
N ARG A 99 -0.75 -6.02 -4.90
CA ARG A 99 0.23 -6.41 -5.90
C ARG A 99 -0.40 -7.30 -6.94
N ILE A 100 -0.31 -6.90 -8.22
CA ILE A 100 -0.93 -7.64 -9.34
C ILE A 100 0.08 -8.09 -10.39
N HIS A 101 1.28 -7.55 -10.33
CA HIS A 101 2.35 -7.83 -11.29
C HIS A 101 3.69 -7.46 -10.65
N LYS A 102 4.80 -7.98 -11.19
CA LYS A 102 6.15 -7.58 -10.74
C LYS A 102 6.36 -6.07 -10.78
N SER A 103 5.64 -5.36 -11.65
CA SER A 103 5.77 -3.92 -11.87
C SER A 103 4.54 -3.08 -11.50
N TYR A 104 3.47 -3.68 -10.98
CA TYR A 104 2.22 -2.96 -10.70
C TYR A 104 1.63 -3.23 -9.32
N LEU A 105 1.21 -2.14 -8.66
CA LEU A 105 0.25 -2.14 -7.54
C LEU A 105 -1.03 -1.47 -8.01
N VAL A 106 -2.19 -2.02 -7.70
CA VAL A 106 -3.48 -1.41 -8.01
C VAL A 106 -4.21 -1.01 -6.74
N ASN A 107 -4.87 0.13 -6.78
CA ASN A 107 -5.78 0.53 -5.71
C ASN A 107 -7.12 -0.20 -5.89
N ARG A 108 -7.45 -1.06 -4.93
CA ARG A 108 -8.69 -1.83 -4.93
C ARG A 108 -9.93 -0.98 -5.15
N ARG A 109 -9.97 0.24 -4.58
CA ARG A 109 -11.11 1.16 -4.68
C ARG A 109 -11.40 1.64 -6.11
N HIS A 110 -10.40 1.60 -6.97
CA HIS A 110 -10.52 2.05 -8.35
C HIS A 110 -10.75 0.92 -9.36
N ILE A 111 -10.86 -0.32 -8.90
CA ILE A 111 -11.24 -1.44 -9.77
C ILE A 111 -12.75 -1.38 -10.01
N ALA A 112 -13.14 -1.03 -11.21
CA ALA A 112 -14.53 -0.98 -11.63
C ALA A 112 -15.05 -2.35 -12.08
N MET A 113 -14.19 -3.16 -12.72
CA MET A 113 -14.55 -4.48 -13.23
C MET A 113 -13.33 -5.40 -13.26
N ILE A 114 -13.55 -6.66 -12.97
CA ILE A 114 -12.56 -7.74 -13.10
C ILE A 114 -13.05 -8.67 -14.20
N LYS A 115 -12.29 -8.75 -15.29
CA LYS A 115 -12.57 -9.68 -16.39
C LYS A 115 -11.69 -10.91 -16.25
N THR A 116 -12.29 -12.07 -16.35
CA THR A 116 -11.57 -13.34 -16.34
C THR A 116 -11.03 -13.67 -17.72
N SER A 117 -9.85 -14.26 -17.77
CA SER A 117 -9.22 -14.75 -19.00
C SER A 117 -8.97 -16.26 -18.88
N LEU A 118 -8.96 -16.96 -20.02
CA LEU A 118 -8.75 -18.40 -20.09
C LEU A 118 -7.37 -18.87 -19.60
N ASN A 119 -6.40 -17.98 -19.47
CA ASN A 119 -5.00 -18.31 -19.16
C ASN A 119 -4.59 -17.99 -17.71
N MET A 120 -5.49 -18.14 -16.75
CA MET A 120 -5.24 -17.80 -15.34
C MET A 120 -4.72 -16.36 -15.19
N LYS A 121 -5.39 -15.43 -15.84
CA LYS A 121 -5.14 -14.01 -15.78
C LYS A 121 -6.44 -13.27 -15.54
N PHE A 122 -6.34 -12.12 -14.87
CA PHE A 122 -7.43 -11.17 -14.81
C PHE A 122 -7.04 -9.91 -15.58
N VAL A 123 -8.01 -9.27 -16.19
CA VAL A 123 -7.88 -7.91 -16.72
C VAL A 123 -8.75 -7.01 -15.85
N LEU A 124 -8.12 -6.04 -15.22
CA LEU A 124 -8.79 -5.06 -14.38
C LEU A 124 -9.13 -3.84 -15.21
N VAL A 125 -10.39 -3.44 -15.18
CA VAL A 125 -10.84 -2.15 -15.74
C VAL A 125 -10.95 -1.19 -14.57
N LEU A 126 -10.19 -0.09 -14.62
CA LEU A 126 -10.19 0.91 -13.57
C LEU A 126 -11.25 1.99 -13.81
N SER A 127 -11.51 2.80 -12.79
CA SER A 127 -12.52 3.86 -12.82
C SER A 127 -12.28 4.95 -13.87
N ASP A 128 -11.04 5.12 -14.33
CA ASP A 128 -10.65 6.04 -15.41
C ASP A 128 -10.68 5.39 -16.80
N GLY A 129 -11.08 4.10 -16.90
CA GLY A 129 -11.09 3.33 -18.13
C GLY A 129 -9.77 2.62 -18.46
N SER A 130 -8.70 2.83 -17.71
CA SER A 130 -7.44 2.11 -17.94
C SER A 130 -7.58 0.62 -17.62
N HIS A 131 -6.74 -0.19 -18.26
CA HIS A 131 -6.72 -1.64 -18.12
C HIS A 131 -5.37 -2.09 -17.58
N LEU A 132 -5.39 -2.92 -16.55
CA LEU A 132 -4.21 -3.57 -15.97
C LEU A 132 -4.40 -5.08 -15.97
N GLU A 133 -3.33 -5.81 -16.20
CA GLU A 133 -3.33 -7.27 -16.16
C GLU A 133 -2.78 -7.78 -14.84
N VAL A 134 -3.49 -8.69 -14.21
CA VAL A 134 -2.96 -9.50 -13.11
C VAL A 134 -2.21 -10.67 -13.70
N SER A 135 -0.90 -10.72 -13.46
CA SER A 135 -0.07 -11.80 -14.01
C SER A 135 -0.35 -13.14 -13.33
N ARG A 136 0.04 -14.24 -13.98
CA ARG A 136 -0.11 -15.60 -13.44
C ARG A 136 0.48 -15.77 -12.05
N SER A 137 1.65 -15.16 -11.80
CA SER A 137 2.33 -15.23 -10.50
C SER A 137 1.52 -14.64 -9.35
N TYR A 138 0.61 -13.71 -9.66
CA TYR A 138 -0.22 -13.02 -8.67
C TYR A 138 -1.70 -13.43 -8.73
N TYR A 139 -2.06 -14.35 -9.59
CA TYR A 139 -3.45 -14.76 -9.83
C TYR A 139 -4.16 -15.24 -8.56
N TYR A 140 -3.58 -16.21 -7.86
CA TYR A 140 -4.19 -16.80 -6.66
C TYR A 140 -4.17 -15.82 -5.49
N GLN A 141 -3.07 -15.09 -5.29
CA GLN A 141 -2.98 -14.07 -4.25
C GLN A 141 -4.04 -12.98 -4.46
N PHE A 142 -4.17 -12.47 -5.67
CA PHE A 142 -5.18 -11.47 -6.01
C PHE A 142 -6.60 -11.98 -5.79
N LYS A 143 -6.87 -13.20 -6.22
CA LYS A 143 -8.19 -13.85 -6.03
C LYS A 143 -8.57 -13.94 -4.56
N GLU A 144 -7.63 -14.36 -3.71
CA GLU A 144 -7.83 -14.46 -2.27
C GLU A 144 -8.04 -13.08 -1.63
N GLU A 145 -7.24 -12.10 -1.99
CA GLU A 145 -7.33 -10.71 -1.47
C GLU A 145 -8.66 -10.02 -1.85
N ILE A 146 -9.17 -10.29 -3.02
CA ILE A 146 -10.48 -9.77 -3.47
C ILE A 146 -11.64 -10.55 -2.85
N GLY A 147 -11.45 -11.82 -2.56
CA GLY A 147 -12.41 -12.64 -1.84
C GLY A 147 -13.37 -13.44 -2.73
N PHE A 148 -12.89 -13.96 -3.87
CA PHE A 148 -13.69 -14.84 -4.73
C PHE A 148 -12.91 -16.03 -5.29
#